data_e27779c4b5cd033153f04a95ebd29c5a
#
_entry.id   e27779c4b5cd033153f04a95ebd29c5a
#
_cell.length_a   1.000
_cell.length_b   1.000
_cell.length_c   1.000
_cell.angle_alpha   90.00
_cell.angle_beta   90.00
_cell.angle_gamma   90.00
#
_symmetry.space_group_name_H-M   'P 1'
#
loop_
_entity.id
_entity.type
_entity.pdbx_description
1 polymer ?
#
loop_
_entity_poly.entity_id
_entity_poly.type
_entity_poly.pdbx_seq_one_letter_code
_entity_poly.pdbx_strand_id
1 'polypeptide(L)'
;MIDVDETEKVQLILSGASIASQGQSAIVALSADKVFLTLAEGTENTVSAAGALAAIGEVNADGAIFSKCDLTINGTGSLSVSCEEGHGVVSKDDLKIASGTLTVEAAKQGLSGKDSVSIAGGTVTITAGTDAIRSENADNAEKGTVTILGGSITAISGSDGVDASGVVSVEGGTVSLTADGGAASVTRYSSGGWGQSASSAASGGKGVKSDAAVVISGGTLSIDSADDAIHTNGDAAISGGTLTLKSGDDGVHADASLTVSGGSVTVSDSYEGLEAADIVIEGGEISVKSSDDGLNAAGGNDGSGSGGWFGGDPFAVQDASITISGGTLTVNADGDGIDSNGDLTVSGGTIYVSGPTNSGNGALDYNGSGVITGGTVIAAGASGMAENFSSGSTQCSVLVSFFRQRRGGQRDLRV
;
A
#
# COMPACT_ATOMS: atom_id res chain seq x y z
N MET A 1 14.26 12.03 -32.25
CA MET A 1 12.91 11.52 -32.53
C MET A 1 13.04 10.21 -33.29
N ILE A 2 12.31 9.19 -32.87
CA ILE A 2 12.20 7.87 -33.49
C ILE A 2 10.82 7.80 -34.12
N ASP A 3 10.77 7.47 -35.42
CA ASP A 3 9.54 7.37 -36.21
C ASP A 3 9.82 6.39 -37.35
N VAL A 4 9.49 5.11 -37.11
CA VAL A 4 9.76 4.01 -38.02
C VAL A 4 8.48 3.17 -38.19
N ASP A 5 8.52 2.14 -39.06
CA ASP A 5 7.39 1.24 -39.23
C ASP A 5 7.03 0.55 -37.87
N GLU A 6 5.74 0.38 -37.63
CA GLU A 6 5.22 -0.23 -36.39
C GLU A 6 5.62 -1.69 -36.18
N THR A 7 6.26 -2.30 -37.16
CA THR A 7 6.83 -3.66 -37.06
C THR A 7 8.32 -3.68 -36.73
N GLU A 8 8.95 -2.51 -36.69
CA GLU A 8 10.40 -2.38 -36.46
C GLU A 8 10.74 -2.20 -34.99
N LYS A 9 11.79 -2.87 -34.53
CA LYS A 9 12.37 -2.67 -33.21
C LYS A 9 13.57 -1.74 -33.29
N VAL A 10 13.59 -0.73 -32.46
CA VAL A 10 14.67 0.27 -32.42
C VAL A 10 15.47 0.09 -31.13
N GLN A 11 16.80 0.07 -31.27
CA GLN A 11 17.70 0.14 -30.12
C GLN A 11 18.46 1.47 -30.16
N LEU A 12 18.27 2.27 -29.13
CA LEU A 12 19.07 3.47 -28.86
C LEU A 12 20.09 3.16 -27.76
N ILE A 13 21.37 3.20 -28.09
CA ILE A 13 22.44 2.94 -27.13
C ILE A 13 22.96 4.30 -26.60
N LEU A 14 22.85 4.51 -25.30
CA LEU A 14 23.46 5.65 -24.63
C LEU A 14 24.84 5.25 -24.09
N SER A 15 25.88 5.98 -24.53
CA SER A 15 27.28 5.71 -24.20
C SER A 15 27.97 7.02 -23.83
N GLY A 16 27.77 7.49 -22.59
CA GLY A 16 28.25 8.80 -22.12
C GLY A 16 27.48 9.96 -22.74
N ALA A 17 26.19 9.77 -23.01
CA ALA A 17 25.36 10.75 -23.68
C ALA A 17 24.81 11.78 -22.68
N SER A 18 24.79 13.06 -23.10
CA SER A 18 24.10 14.14 -22.43
C SER A 18 23.13 14.79 -23.40
N ILE A 19 21.83 14.60 -23.19
CA ILE A 19 20.75 15.08 -24.07
C ILE A 19 19.89 16.05 -23.27
N ALA A 20 19.90 17.31 -23.68
CA ALA A 20 19.08 18.34 -23.05
C ALA A 20 18.11 18.96 -24.05
N SER A 21 16.89 19.20 -23.66
CA SER A 21 15.86 19.86 -24.45
C SER A 21 15.22 21.01 -23.67
N GLN A 22 14.81 22.04 -24.39
CA GLN A 22 14.09 23.19 -23.87
C GLN A 22 12.71 23.26 -24.52
N GLY A 23 11.65 23.12 -23.71
CA GLY A 23 10.28 23.23 -24.18
C GLY A 23 9.76 22.03 -24.98
N GLN A 24 10.48 20.92 -24.99
CA GLN A 24 10.09 19.66 -25.67
C GLN A 24 10.70 18.46 -24.93
N SER A 25 10.14 17.28 -25.16
CA SER A 25 10.76 16.02 -24.73
C SER A 25 12.14 15.85 -25.34
N ALA A 26 13.09 15.35 -24.57
CA ALA A 26 14.48 15.19 -25.02
C ALA A 26 14.66 13.94 -25.90
N ILE A 27 13.95 12.85 -25.57
CA ILE A 27 13.87 11.63 -26.38
C ILE A 27 12.39 11.35 -26.67
N VAL A 28 12.07 11.15 -27.95
CA VAL A 28 10.70 10.90 -28.41
C VAL A 28 10.68 9.71 -29.36
N ALA A 29 9.79 8.75 -29.09
CA ALA A 29 9.42 7.69 -30.03
C ALA A 29 7.94 7.85 -30.41
N LEU A 30 7.66 8.09 -31.68
CA LEU A 30 6.30 8.26 -32.19
C LEU A 30 5.74 6.98 -32.78
N SER A 31 6.60 6.17 -33.43
CA SER A 31 6.21 4.90 -34.03
C SER A 31 7.38 3.93 -34.03
N ALA A 32 7.13 2.71 -33.56
CA ALA A 32 7.94 1.50 -33.64
C ALA A 32 7.12 0.33 -33.08
N ASP A 33 7.54 -0.93 -33.26
CA ASP A 33 7.02 -2.06 -32.46
C ASP A 33 7.48 -1.93 -31.01
N LYS A 34 8.80 -1.70 -30.81
CA LYS A 34 9.41 -1.55 -29.48
C LYS A 34 10.67 -0.70 -29.55
N VAL A 35 10.86 0.11 -28.51
CA VAL A 35 12.10 0.88 -28.31
C VAL A 35 12.88 0.32 -27.12
N PHE A 36 14.16 -0.02 -27.37
CA PHE A 36 15.12 -0.35 -26.32
C PHE A 36 16.03 0.86 -26.10
N LEU A 37 16.06 1.36 -24.89
CA LEU A 37 17.03 2.35 -24.43
C LEU A 37 18.10 1.61 -23.63
N THR A 38 19.23 1.36 -24.27
CA THR A 38 20.33 0.54 -23.70
C THR A 38 21.41 1.42 -23.11
N LEU A 39 21.71 1.26 -21.83
CA LEU A 39 22.76 1.95 -21.11
C LEU A 39 24.06 1.16 -21.23
N ALA A 40 25.01 1.71 -21.99
CA ALA A 40 26.30 1.05 -22.22
C ALA A 40 27.04 0.87 -20.87
N GLU A 41 27.76 -0.23 -20.76
CA GLU A 41 28.50 -0.60 -19.56
C GLU A 41 29.50 0.50 -19.13
N GLY A 42 29.50 0.84 -17.83
CA GLY A 42 30.44 1.80 -17.24
C GLY A 42 30.22 3.23 -17.69
N THR A 43 29.10 3.54 -18.35
CA THR A 43 28.79 4.92 -18.78
C THR A 43 27.75 5.59 -17.91
N GLU A 44 27.89 6.91 -17.78
CA GLU A 44 26.91 7.78 -17.15
C GLU A 44 26.22 8.61 -18.25
N ASN A 45 24.89 8.58 -18.24
CA ASN A 45 24.08 9.26 -19.24
C ASN A 45 23.11 10.20 -18.56
N THR A 46 22.80 11.31 -19.22
CA THR A 46 21.82 12.30 -18.74
C THR A 46 20.83 12.65 -19.83
N VAL A 47 19.55 12.74 -19.45
CA VAL A 47 18.46 13.19 -20.29
C VAL A 47 17.66 14.23 -19.51
N SER A 48 17.54 15.45 -20.04
CA SER A 48 16.83 16.51 -19.35
C SER A 48 15.87 17.27 -20.26
N ALA A 49 14.72 17.62 -19.73
CA ALA A 49 13.74 18.46 -20.37
C ALA A 49 13.36 19.63 -19.45
N ALA A 50 13.58 20.84 -19.90
CA ALA A 50 13.33 22.06 -19.13
C ALA A 50 12.19 22.88 -19.74
N GLY A 51 11.45 23.59 -18.87
CA GLY A 51 10.29 24.39 -19.23
C GLY A 51 9.08 23.57 -19.67
N ALA A 52 7.99 24.26 -20.00
CA ALA A 52 6.73 23.63 -20.41
C ALA A 52 6.89 22.88 -21.73
N LEU A 53 6.56 21.59 -21.72
CA LEU A 53 6.72 20.70 -22.87
C LEU A 53 5.62 20.96 -23.91
N ALA A 54 6.01 21.32 -25.12
CA ALA A 54 5.10 21.50 -26.24
C ALA A 54 4.74 20.17 -26.88
N ALA A 55 3.51 20.07 -27.34
CA ALA A 55 3.05 18.91 -28.13
C ALA A 55 3.84 18.80 -29.45
N ILE A 56 4.01 17.57 -29.93
CA ILE A 56 4.64 17.25 -31.21
C ILE A 56 3.52 16.86 -32.18
N GLY A 57 3.14 17.80 -33.06
CA GLY A 57 1.93 17.66 -33.85
C GLY A 57 0.68 17.55 -32.96
N GLU A 58 -0.05 16.45 -33.06
CA GLU A 58 -1.21 16.15 -32.22
C GLU A 58 -0.87 15.33 -30.97
N VAL A 59 0.40 14.97 -30.79
CA VAL A 59 0.88 14.14 -29.70
C VAL A 59 1.30 14.98 -28.51
N ASN A 60 0.63 14.79 -27.37
CA ASN A 60 1.04 15.37 -26.11
C ASN A 60 2.24 14.58 -25.55
N ALA A 61 3.45 15.01 -25.91
CA ALA A 61 4.70 14.42 -25.42
C ALA A 61 5.11 15.13 -24.13
N ASP A 62 4.67 14.62 -22.99
CA ASP A 62 4.66 15.26 -21.66
C ASP A 62 5.74 14.73 -20.70
N GLY A 63 6.69 13.94 -21.18
CA GLY A 63 7.82 13.43 -20.40
C GLY A 63 9.18 13.81 -20.98
N ALA A 64 10.22 13.80 -20.17
CA ALA A 64 11.60 14.02 -20.67
C ALA A 64 11.99 12.92 -21.67
N ILE A 65 11.61 11.68 -21.39
CA ILE A 65 11.62 10.56 -22.33
C ILE A 65 10.15 10.16 -22.57
N PHE A 66 9.75 10.21 -23.83
CA PHE A 66 8.37 9.92 -24.24
C PHE A 66 8.35 8.88 -25.36
N SER A 67 7.52 7.86 -25.20
CA SER A 67 7.27 6.83 -26.20
C SER A 67 5.76 6.61 -26.39
N LYS A 68 5.30 6.46 -27.64
CA LYS A 68 3.96 5.99 -27.96
C LYS A 68 3.86 4.46 -28.02
N CYS A 69 5.00 3.80 -28.07
CA CYS A 69 5.14 2.36 -28.21
C CYS A 69 5.88 1.80 -27.00
N ASP A 70 5.97 0.48 -26.90
CA ASP A 70 6.70 -0.22 -25.86
C ASP A 70 8.08 0.39 -25.64
N LEU A 71 8.41 0.70 -24.39
CA LEU A 71 9.72 1.22 -24.00
C LEU A 71 10.37 0.31 -22.97
N THR A 72 11.57 -0.17 -23.31
CA THR A 72 12.40 -0.95 -22.37
C THR A 72 13.70 -0.23 -22.10
N ILE A 73 13.99 0.05 -20.83
CA ILE A 73 15.30 0.54 -20.36
C ILE A 73 16.10 -0.67 -19.87
N ASN A 74 17.31 -0.86 -20.40
CA ASN A 74 18.19 -1.95 -20.04
C ASN A 74 19.68 -1.57 -20.10
N GLY A 75 20.56 -2.53 -19.82
CA GLY A 75 22.02 -2.34 -19.80
C GLY A 75 22.57 -2.27 -18.39
N THR A 76 23.86 -1.93 -18.23
CA THR A 76 24.53 -1.87 -16.92
C THR A 76 25.12 -0.50 -16.60
N GLY A 77 24.97 0.47 -17.49
CA GLY A 77 25.30 1.88 -17.24
C GLY A 77 24.30 2.56 -16.36
N SER A 78 24.46 3.88 -16.19
CA SER A 78 23.54 4.74 -15.45
C SER A 78 22.85 5.76 -16.36
N LEU A 79 21.62 6.15 -15.98
CA LEU A 79 20.83 7.17 -16.62
C LEU A 79 20.20 8.07 -15.55
N SER A 80 20.48 9.37 -15.65
CA SER A 80 19.76 10.39 -14.90
C SER A 80 18.77 11.09 -15.81
N VAL A 81 17.50 11.10 -15.42
CA VAL A 81 16.40 11.75 -16.14
C VAL A 81 15.86 12.89 -15.28
N SER A 82 15.78 14.10 -15.84
CA SER A 82 15.13 15.22 -15.16
C SER A 82 14.09 15.91 -16.04
N CYS A 83 12.95 16.27 -15.43
CA CYS A 83 11.88 16.98 -16.11
C CYS A 83 11.30 18.08 -15.19
N GLU A 84 11.52 19.35 -15.54
CA GLU A 84 11.16 20.49 -14.68
C GLU A 84 9.65 20.73 -14.57
N GLU A 85 8.86 20.42 -15.61
CA GLU A 85 7.42 20.72 -15.66
C GLU A 85 6.56 19.54 -16.14
N GLY A 86 7.17 18.38 -16.40
CA GLY A 86 6.49 17.20 -16.93
C GLY A 86 6.82 15.93 -16.15
N HIS A 87 6.61 14.81 -16.83
CA HIS A 87 6.93 13.48 -16.34
C HIS A 87 8.38 13.10 -16.64
N GLY A 88 8.93 12.14 -15.90
CA GLY A 88 10.28 11.65 -16.15
C GLY A 88 10.32 10.77 -17.41
N VAL A 89 9.79 9.56 -17.31
CA VAL A 89 9.75 8.57 -18.39
C VAL A 89 8.30 8.15 -18.64
N VAL A 90 7.84 8.30 -19.88
CA VAL A 90 6.46 7.98 -20.28
C VAL A 90 6.49 6.97 -21.42
N SER A 91 5.74 5.89 -21.29
CA SER A 91 5.27 5.05 -22.39
C SER A 91 3.74 5.11 -22.47
N LYS A 92 3.20 5.33 -23.66
CA LYS A 92 1.74 5.22 -23.90
C LYS A 92 1.31 3.78 -24.20
N ASP A 93 2.22 2.84 -23.97
CA ASP A 93 2.05 1.40 -24.01
C ASP A 93 2.77 0.79 -22.80
N ASP A 94 3.53 -0.28 -22.94
CA ASP A 94 4.28 -0.88 -21.85
C ASP A 94 5.60 -0.12 -21.54
N LEU A 95 5.86 0.11 -20.26
CA LEU A 95 7.14 0.59 -19.75
C LEU A 95 7.85 -0.51 -18.96
N LYS A 96 9.05 -0.91 -19.41
CA LYS A 96 9.84 -1.91 -18.71
C LYS A 96 11.22 -1.40 -18.29
N ILE A 97 11.53 -1.52 -17.00
CA ILE A 97 12.89 -1.36 -16.47
C ILE A 97 13.47 -2.75 -16.26
N ALA A 98 14.36 -3.17 -17.14
CA ALA A 98 14.94 -4.50 -17.09
C ALA A 98 16.21 -4.57 -16.24
N SER A 99 17.04 -3.53 -16.30
CA SER A 99 18.31 -3.43 -15.57
C SER A 99 18.92 -2.03 -15.68
N GLY A 100 20.06 -1.79 -15.04
CA GLY A 100 20.80 -0.53 -15.04
C GLY A 100 20.56 0.28 -13.77
N THR A 101 21.17 1.45 -13.71
CA THR A 101 20.93 2.42 -12.62
C THR A 101 20.17 3.61 -13.20
N LEU A 102 18.94 3.79 -12.74
CA LEU A 102 18.04 4.84 -13.20
C LEU A 102 17.74 5.79 -12.06
N THR A 103 18.02 7.08 -12.27
CA THR A 103 17.61 8.16 -11.35
C THR A 103 16.66 9.07 -12.10
N VAL A 104 15.47 9.30 -11.54
CA VAL A 104 14.43 10.14 -12.13
C VAL A 104 14.05 11.25 -11.17
N GLU A 105 14.07 12.48 -11.66
CA GLU A 105 13.56 13.66 -10.97
C GLU A 105 12.54 14.35 -11.88
N ALA A 106 11.28 14.41 -11.45
CA ALA A 106 10.18 14.90 -12.27
C ALA A 106 9.21 15.77 -11.46
N ALA A 107 8.74 16.85 -12.05
CA ALA A 107 7.72 17.70 -11.43
C ALA A 107 6.35 17.01 -11.35
N LYS A 108 6.12 16.02 -12.19
CA LYS A 108 4.92 15.16 -12.16
C LYS A 108 5.32 13.71 -11.88
N GLN A 109 4.79 12.75 -12.62
CA GLN A 109 5.08 11.32 -12.43
C GLN A 109 6.53 10.98 -12.77
N GLY A 110 7.13 10.08 -12.00
CA GLY A 110 8.48 9.61 -12.27
C GLY A 110 8.51 8.65 -13.46
N LEU A 111 7.85 7.52 -13.34
CA LEU A 111 7.69 6.49 -14.36
C LEU A 111 6.19 6.32 -14.66
N SER A 112 5.82 6.38 -15.94
CA SER A 112 4.44 6.23 -16.38
C SER A 112 4.36 5.28 -17.57
N GLY A 113 3.58 4.20 -17.44
CA GLY A 113 3.22 3.30 -18.53
C GLY A 113 1.69 3.23 -18.64
N LYS A 114 1.13 3.41 -19.84
CA LYS A 114 -0.33 3.36 -19.97
C LYS A 114 -0.85 1.95 -19.74
N ASP A 115 -0.27 0.97 -20.40
CA ASP A 115 -0.74 -0.41 -20.35
C ASP A 115 -0.12 -1.17 -19.19
N SER A 116 1.19 -0.99 -18.97
CA SER A 116 1.85 -1.52 -17.79
C SER A 116 3.13 -0.76 -17.43
N VAL A 117 3.54 -0.89 -16.15
CA VAL A 117 4.91 -0.64 -15.70
C VAL A 117 5.47 -1.91 -15.08
N SER A 118 6.59 -2.41 -15.63
CA SER A 118 7.26 -3.60 -15.14
C SER A 118 8.71 -3.30 -14.74
N ILE A 119 9.07 -3.57 -13.47
CA ILE A 119 10.44 -3.44 -12.97
C ILE A 119 10.98 -4.83 -12.68
N ALA A 120 11.86 -5.32 -13.57
CA ALA A 120 12.43 -6.66 -13.47
C ALA A 120 13.77 -6.68 -12.72
N GLY A 121 14.43 -5.52 -12.61
CA GLY A 121 15.72 -5.43 -11.93
C GLY A 121 16.33 -4.03 -12.03
N GLY A 122 17.59 -3.91 -11.62
CA GLY A 122 18.33 -2.65 -11.60
C GLY A 122 18.19 -1.89 -10.28
N THR A 123 18.74 -0.68 -10.26
CA THR A 123 18.60 0.27 -9.14
C THR A 123 17.83 1.48 -9.65
N VAL A 124 16.68 1.74 -9.08
CA VAL A 124 15.77 2.81 -9.50
C VAL A 124 15.57 3.77 -8.34
N THR A 125 15.90 5.04 -8.56
CA THR A 125 15.67 6.11 -7.59
C THR A 125 14.75 7.15 -8.23
N ILE A 126 13.65 7.48 -7.56
CA ILE A 126 12.64 8.39 -8.10
C ILE A 126 12.35 9.49 -7.08
N THR A 127 12.33 10.73 -7.57
CA THR A 127 11.72 11.86 -6.88
C THR A 127 10.68 12.48 -7.82
N ALA A 128 9.42 12.38 -7.43
CA ALA A 128 8.29 12.82 -8.25
C ALA A 128 7.40 13.82 -7.50
N GLY A 129 6.94 14.83 -8.21
CA GLY A 129 6.01 15.82 -7.65
C GLY A 129 4.57 15.30 -7.50
N THR A 130 4.22 14.25 -8.23
CA THR A 130 2.99 13.45 -8.06
C THR A 130 3.37 12.00 -7.80
N ASP A 131 2.83 11.03 -8.55
CA ASP A 131 3.08 9.62 -8.31
C ASP A 131 4.49 9.21 -8.77
N ALA A 132 5.15 8.36 -8.01
CA ALA A 132 6.48 7.92 -8.42
C ALA A 132 6.40 6.91 -9.57
N ILE A 133 5.49 5.94 -9.50
CA ILE A 133 5.24 4.93 -10.53
C ILE A 133 3.74 4.90 -10.79
N ARG A 134 3.34 5.13 -12.05
CA ARG A 134 1.93 5.11 -12.41
C ARG A 134 1.66 4.25 -13.65
N SER A 135 0.59 3.47 -13.58
CA SER A 135 0.01 2.79 -14.74
C SER A 135 -1.50 2.98 -14.74
N GLU A 136 -2.02 3.61 -15.80
CA GLU A 136 -3.45 3.91 -15.89
C GLU A 136 -3.97 3.62 -17.29
N ASN A 137 -4.90 2.69 -17.39
CA ASN A 137 -5.61 2.39 -18.62
C ASN A 137 -7.12 2.35 -18.39
N ALA A 138 -7.79 3.47 -18.67
CA ALA A 138 -9.25 3.57 -18.53
C ALA A 138 -10.02 2.77 -19.60
N ASP A 139 -9.36 2.34 -20.67
CA ASP A 139 -9.99 1.69 -21.81
C ASP A 139 -10.06 0.17 -21.67
N ASN A 140 -9.18 -0.42 -20.83
CA ASN A 140 -9.05 -1.87 -20.66
C ASN A 140 -8.69 -2.23 -19.20
N ALA A 141 -9.59 -2.86 -18.48
CA ALA A 141 -9.44 -3.26 -17.09
C ALA A 141 -8.36 -4.36 -16.85
N GLU A 142 -7.90 -5.05 -17.90
CA GLU A 142 -6.79 -6.02 -17.80
C GLU A 142 -5.41 -5.34 -17.90
N LYS A 143 -5.38 -4.05 -18.22
CA LYS A 143 -4.20 -3.21 -18.34
C LYS A 143 -4.11 -2.23 -17.16
N GLY A 144 -3.19 -1.27 -17.24
CA GLY A 144 -2.95 -0.34 -16.15
C GLY A 144 -2.26 -0.99 -14.96
N THR A 145 -1.43 -2.01 -15.20
CA THR A 145 -0.82 -2.84 -14.15
C THR A 145 0.58 -2.36 -13.77
N VAL A 146 0.96 -2.59 -12.51
CA VAL A 146 2.35 -2.42 -12.06
C VAL A 146 2.88 -3.74 -11.52
N THR A 147 4.02 -4.20 -12.06
CA THR A 147 4.66 -5.44 -11.63
C THR A 147 6.10 -5.21 -11.22
N ILE A 148 6.44 -5.56 -9.97
CA ILE A 148 7.80 -5.50 -9.43
C ILE A 148 8.30 -6.93 -9.23
N LEU A 149 9.17 -7.37 -10.13
CA LEU A 149 9.78 -8.69 -10.11
C LEU A 149 11.08 -8.73 -9.32
N GLY A 150 11.76 -7.56 -9.20
CA GLY A 150 13.07 -7.48 -8.54
C GLY A 150 13.68 -6.10 -8.64
N GLY A 151 14.97 -6.00 -8.27
CA GLY A 151 15.70 -4.74 -8.24
C GLY A 151 15.65 -4.03 -6.89
N SER A 152 16.23 -2.83 -6.85
CA SER A 152 16.20 -1.94 -5.69
C SER A 152 15.52 -0.63 -6.08
N ILE A 153 14.39 -0.33 -5.49
CA ILE A 153 13.56 0.84 -5.80
C ILE A 153 13.51 1.72 -4.57
N THR A 154 13.87 2.99 -4.73
CA THR A 154 13.68 4.01 -3.70
C THR A 154 12.92 5.16 -4.33
N ALA A 155 11.75 5.49 -3.80
CA ALA A 155 10.91 6.52 -4.35
C ALA A 155 10.40 7.49 -3.28
N ILE A 156 10.39 8.76 -3.63
CA ILE A 156 9.74 9.84 -2.89
C ILE A 156 8.75 10.48 -3.85
N SER A 157 7.49 10.54 -3.47
CA SER A 157 6.40 11.10 -4.26
C SER A 157 5.66 12.19 -3.50
N GLY A 158 5.11 13.14 -4.24
CA GLY A 158 4.21 14.16 -3.69
C GLY A 158 2.75 13.72 -3.67
N SER A 159 2.45 12.54 -4.20
CA SER A 159 1.19 11.81 -4.15
C SER A 159 1.52 10.33 -3.90
N ASP A 160 0.97 9.40 -4.69
CA ASP A 160 1.13 7.98 -4.46
C ASP A 160 2.54 7.47 -4.80
N GLY A 161 3.04 6.51 -4.03
CA GLY A 161 4.29 5.84 -4.35
C GLY A 161 4.15 4.98 -5.61
N VAL A 162 3.09 4.17 -5.65
CA VAL A 162 2.65 3.39 -6.80
C VAL A 162 1.15 3.60 -6.98
N ASP A 163 0.70 4.00 -8.18
CA ASP A 163 -0.71 4.17 -8.54
C ASP A 163 -1.02 3.33 -9.80
N ALA A 164 -1.97 2.40 -9.69
CA ALA A 164 -2.35 1.51 -10.78
C ALA A 164 -3.88 1.41 -10.90
N SER A 165 -4.41 1.58 -12.10
CA SER A 165 -5.84 1.28 -12.37
C SER A 165 -6.11 -0.23 -12.46
N GLY A 166 -5.10 -1.04 -12.73
CA GLY A 166 -5.12 -2.50 -12.71
C GLY A 166 -4.40 -3.05 -11.49
N VAL A 167 -4.03 -4.32 -11.56
CA VAL A 167 -3.35 -5.03 -10.47
C VAL A 167 -1.94 -4.50 -10.20
N VAL A 168 -1.61 -4.31 -8.93
CA VAL A 168 -0.22 -4.17 -8.47
C VAL A 168 0.28 -5.52 -7.97
N SER A 169 1.37 -6.03 -8.56
CA SER A 169 2.01 -7.28 -8.17
C SER A 169 3.44 -7.04 -7.71
N VAL A 170 3.80 -7.52 -6.51
CA VAL A 170 5.17 -7.51 -6.01
C VAL A 170 5.62 -8.95 -5.74
N GLU A 171 6.56 -9.42 -6.55
CA GLU A 171 7.09 -10.79 -6.48
C GLU A 171 8.49 -10.83 -5.86
N GLY A 172 9.20 -9.69 -5.85
CA GLY A 172 10.57 -9.63 -5.31
C GLY A 172 11.13 -8.22 -5.27
N GLY A 173 12.44 -8.12 -4.99
CA GLY A 173 13.15 -6.84 -4.91
C GLY A 173 13.13 -6.21 -3.52
N THR A 174 13.74 -5.03 -3.46
CA THR A 174 13.73 -4.16 -2.27
C THR A 174 13.08 -2.84 -2.67
N VAL A 175 11.98 -2.50 -2.03
CA VAL A 175 11.16 -1.34 -2.34
C VAL A 175 11.06 -0.45 -1.11
N SER A 176 11.44 0.82 -1.25
CA SER A 176 11.30 1.85 -0.22
C SER A 176 10.51 3.01 -0.80
N LEU A 177 9.34 3.27 -0.25
CA LEU A 177 8.44 4.33 -0.69
C LEU A 177 8.20 5.33 0.43
N THR A 178 8.25 6.63 0.10
CA THR A 178 7.75 7.70 0.95
C THR A 178 6.74 8.50 0.12
N ALA A 179 5.47 8.44 0.50
CA ALA A 179 4.37 9.08 -0.21
C ALA A 179 3.85 10.29 0.58
N ASP A 180 3.79 11.45 -0.08
CA ASP A 180 3.28 12.73 0.44
C ASP A 180 3.83 13.11 1.84
N GLY A 181 5.14 12.96 2.00
CA GLY A 181 5.84 13.29 3.24
C GLY A 181 5.71 12.25 4.36
N GLY A 182 5.03 11.14 4.12
CA GLY A 182 4.86 10.03 5.05
C GLY A 182 3.88 10.30 6.19
N ALA A 183 3.68 9.34 7.06
CA ALA A 183 2.75 9.39 8.20
C ALA A 183 2.99 10.56 9.16
N ALA A 184 4.22 11.07 9.24
CA ALA A 184 4.55 12.21 10.08
C ALA A 184 4.00 13.56 9.54
N SER A 185 3.57 13.61 8.28
CA SER A 185 2.94 14.80 7.67
C SER A 185 1.50 15.00 8.13
N VAL A 186 0.86 13.96 8.67
CA VAL A 186 -0.55 13.93 9.05
C VAL A 186 -0.72 14.07 10.56
N THR A 187 -1.71 14.85 10.97
CA THR A 187 -2.12 14.93 12.38
C THR A 187 -3.33 14.02 12.59
N ARG A 188 -3.12 12.93 13.33
CA ARG A 188 -4.20 12.06 13.77
C ARG A 188 -4.86 12.62 15.03
N TYR A 189 -6.17 12.58 15.09
CA TYR A 189 -6.92 12.92 16.30
C TYR A 189 -7.40 11.62 16.93
N SER A 190 -6.90 11.27 18.10
CA SER A 190 -7.44 10.15 18.85
C SER A 190 -8.88 10.46 19.27
N SER A 191 -9.80 9.54 19.01
CA SER A 191 -11.19 9.64 19.46
C SER A 191 -11.28 9.53 20.98
N GLY A 192 -11.28 10.64 21.64
CA GLY A 192 -11.38 10.74 23.10
C GLY A 192 -12.81 10.75 23.64
N GLY A 193 -13.78 10.04 23.03
CA GLY A 193 -15.14 9.98 23.58
C GLY A 193 -16.23 9.82 22.52
N TRP A 194 -17.38 9.29 22.94
CA TRP A 194 -18.59 9.09 22.17
C TRP A 194 -18.93 10.30 21.27
N GLY A 195 -18.86 10.12 19.97
CA GLY A 195 -19.36 11.07 18.99
C GLY A 195 -18.35 12.04 18.39
N GLN A 196 -17.07 11.81 18.54
CA GLN A 196 -16.04 12.48 17.73
C GLN A 196 -15.38 11.46 16.82
N SER A 197 -15.82 11.39 15.58
CA SER A 197 -15.10 10.69 14.53
C SER A 197 -13.71 11.30 14.43
N ALA A 198 -12.70 10.51 14.63
CA ALA A 198 -11.37 10.87 14.19
C ALA A 198 -11.43 10.90 12.66
N SER A 199 -11.39 12.05 12.07
CA SER A 199 -11.13 12.13 10.64
C SER A 199 -9.64 12.37 10.50
N SER A 200 -8.92 11.41 9.97
CA SER A 200 -7.72 11.76 9.27
C SER A 200 -8.20 12.65 8.11
N ALA A 201 -7.72 13.87 8.03
CA ALA A 201 -7.96 14.71 6.86
C ALA A 201 -7.00 14.28 5.75
N ALA A 202 -6.80 12.98 5.61
CA ALA A 202 -5.85 12.41 4.69
C ALA A 202 -6.53 12.19 3.33
N SER A 203 -6.56 13.22 2.52
CA SER A 203 -6.52 13.05 1.06
C SER A 203 -5.05 13.00 0.63
N GLY A 204 -4.23 12.27 1.38
CA GLY A 204 -2.79 12.19 1.19
C GLY A 204 -2.38 11.13 0.19
N GLY A 205 -1.09 11.06 -0.09
CA GLY A 205 -0.53 10.03 -0.95
C GLY A 205 -0.49 8.68 -0.26
N LYS A 206 -0.96 7.66 -0.98
CA LYS A 206 -0.90 6.26 -0.58
C LYS A 206 0.45 5.66 -0.96
N GLY A 207 0.93 4.69 -0.18
CA GLY A 207 2.18 4.02 -0.52
C GLY A 207 2.07 3.22 -1.81
N VAL A 208 1.16 2.26 -1.81
CA VAL A 208 0.75 1.46 -2.97
C VAL A 208 -0.76 1.56 -3.11
N LYS A 209 -1.22 1.97 -4.29
CA LYS A 209 -2.64 2.09 -4.61
C LYS A 209 -2.98 1.28 -5.85
N SER A 210 -4.10 0.58 -5.80
CA SER A 210 -4.66 -0.17 -6.93
C SER A 210 -6.18 -0.02 -6.97
N ASP A 211 -6.74 0.23 -8.15
CA ASP A 211 -8.20 0.21 -8.32
C ASP A 211 -8.76 -1.22 -8.47
N ALA A 212 -7.89 -2.23 -8.65
CA ALA A 212 -8.29 -3.61 -8.89
C ALA A 212 -7.88 -4.56 -7.77
N ALA A 213 -6.59 -4.81 -7.58
CA ALA A 213 -6.07 -5.68 -6.54
C ALA A 213 -4.59 -5.44 -6.25
N VAL A 214 -4.16 -5.75 -5.02
CA VAL A 214 -2.74 -5.78 -4.64
C VAL A 214 -2.33 -7.21 -4.28
N VAL A 215 -1.29 -7.72 -4.94
CA VAL A 215 -0.77 -9.08 -4.71
C VAL A 215 0.71 -9.00 -4.34
N ILE A 216 1.05 -9.45 -3.13
CA ILE A 216 2.44 -9.47 -2.65
C ILE A 216 2.83 -10.92 -2.34
N SER A 217 3.72 -11.48 -3.15
CA SER A 217 4.22 -12.84 -2.99
C SER A 217 5.68 -12.91 -2.52
N GLY A 218 6.38 -11.76 -2.51
CA GLY A 218 7.79 -11.71 -2.12
C GLY A 218 8.33 -10.29 -1.99
N GLY A 219 9.65 -10.19 -1.84
CA GLY A 219 10.35 -8.91 -1.72
C GLY A 219 10.45 -8.37 -0.29
N THR A 220 11.11 -7.22 -0.19
CA THR A 220 11.21 -6.44 1.05
C THR A 220 10.66 -5.05 0.78
N LEU A 221 9.56 -4.70 1.43
CA LEU A 221 8.86 -3.44 1.26
C LEU A 221 8.96 -2.62 2.54
N SER A 222 9.37 -1.36 2.41
CA SER A 222 9.32 -0.35 3.45
C SER A 222 8.52 0.84 2.93
N ILE A 223 7.38 1.09 3.53
CA ILE A 223 6.42 2.13 3.09
C ILE A 223 6.17 3.09 4.25
N ASP A 224 6.28 4.39 3.99
CA ASP A 224 5.87 5.49 4.87
C ASP A 224 4.98 6.43 4.04
N SER A 225 3.68 6.48 4.33
CA SER A 225 2.66 7.19 3.55
C SER A 225 1.87 8.17 4.42
N ALA A 226 1.40 9.25 3.82
CA ALA A 226 0.52 10.20 4.50
C ALA A 226 -0.91 9.65 4.69
N ASP A 227 -1.34 8.79 3.80
CA ASP A 227 -2.59 8.03 3.79
C ASP A 227 -2.27 6.55 4.02
N ASP A 228 -3.00 5.61 3.42
CA ASP A 228 -2.76 4.17 3.59
C ASP A 228 -1.38 3.74 3.08
N ALA A 229 -0.77 2.77 3.76
CA ALA A 229 0.48 2.23 3.22
C ALA A 229 0.20 1.31 2.01
N ILE A 230 -0.85 0.52 2.06
CA ILE A 230 -1.36 -0.28 0.94
C ILE A 230 -2.86 -0.09 0.87
N HIS A 231 -3.35 0.32 -0.30
CA HIS A 231 -4.77 0.54 -0.58
C HIS A 231 -5.20 -0.19 -1.84
N THR A 232 -6.37 -0.81 -1.80
CA THR A 232 -7.00 -1.35 -3.02
C THR A 232 -8.52 -1.27 -2.96
N ASN A 233 -9.13 -0.86 -4.05
CA ASN A 233 -10.60 -0.90 -4.20
C ASN A 233 -11.15 -2.34 -4.40
N GLY A 234 -10.28 -3.33 -4.42
CA GLY A 234 -10.65 -4.74 -4.54
C GLY A 234 -10.01 -5.59 -3.45
N ASP A 235 -9.33 -6.65 -3.86
CA ASP A 235 -8.71 -7.61 -2.95
C ASP A 235 -7.24 -7.31 -2.69
N ALA A 236 -6.79 -7.52 -1.46
CA ALA A 236 -5.37 -7.57 -1.10
C ALA A 236 -4.96 -8.98 -0.71
N ALA A 237 -3.89 -9.49 -1.32
CA ALA A 237 -3.35 -10.82 -1.02
C ALA A 237 -1.85 -10.75 -0.69
N ILE A 238 -1.48 -11.16 0.53
CA ILE A 238 -0.09 -11.21 0.99
C ILE A 238 0.26 -12.68 1.29
N SER A 239 1.06 -13.29 0.42
CA SER A 239 1.48 -14.68 0.56
C SER A 239 2.96 -14.85 0.92
N GLY A 240 3.74 -13.76 0.91
CA GLY A 240 5.16 -13.78 1.21
C GLY A 240 5.74 -12.38 1.34
N GLY A 241 7.07 -12.31 1.46
CA GLY A 241 7.79 -11.05 1.60
C GLY A 241 7.95 -10.57 3.05
N THR A 242 8.65 -9.44 3.19
CA THR A 242 8.82 -8.74 4.46
C THR A 242 8.37 -7.31 4.27
N LEU A 243 7.29 -6.94 4.94
CA LEU A 243 6.64 -5.65 4.85
C LEU A 243 6.82 -4.89 6.16
N THR A 244 7.28 -3.64 6.05
CA THR A 244 7.31 -2.68 7.16
C THR A 244 6.51 -1.47 6.71
N LEU A 245 5.35 -1.30 7.30
CA LEU A 245 4.36 -0.33 6.94
C LEU A 245 4.23 0.73 8.02
N LYS A 246 4.15 1.97 7.60
CA LYS A 246 3.84 3.11 8.43
C LYS A 246 2.96 4.05 7.62
N SER A 247 1.82 4.44 8.14
CA SER A 247 0.79 5.18 7.42
C SER A 247 0.18 6.29 8.27
N GLY A 248 -0.34 7.30 7.62
CA GLY A 248 -1.17 8.34 8.24
C GLY A 248 -2.55 7.82 8.58
N ASP A 249 -3.07 6.95 7.74
CA ASP A 249 -4.34 6.23 7.91
C ASP A 249 -4.07 4.73 8.09
N ASP A 250 -4.48 3.86 7.19
CA ASP A 250 -4.43 2.42 7.44
C ASP A 250 -3.12 1.78 7.02
N GLY A 251 -2.73 0.74 7.75
CA GLY A 251 -1.58 -0.07 7.37
C GLY A 251 -1.84 -0.82 6.07
N VAL A 252 -2.99 -1.49 5.97
CA VAL A 252 -3.51 -2.12 4.75
C VAL A 252 -5.01 -1.91 4.71
N HIS A 253 -5.50 -1.31 3.63
CA HIS A 253 -6.91 -1.13 3.33
C HIS A 253 -7.30 -1.90 2.07
N ALA A 254 -8.38 -2.67 2.13
CA ALA A 254 -8.97 -3.35 0.97
C ALA A 254 -10.49 -3.26 1.02
N ASP A 255 -11.12 -2.68 0.00
CA ASP A 255 -12.59 -2.54 -0.03
C ASP A 255 -13.31 -3.89 0.02
N ALA A 256 -12.71 -4.96 -0.53
CA ALA A 256 -13.33 -6.28 -0.57
C ALA A 256 -12.68 -7.23 0.46
N SER A 257 -11.58 -7.85 0.16
CA SER A 257 -10.97 -8.82 1.07
C SER A 257 -9.47 -8.61 1.25
N LEU A 258 -8.99 -8.87 2.47
CA LEU A 258 -7.58 -8.95 2.80
C LEU A 258 -7.23 -10.38 3.21
N THR A 259 -6.39 -11.06 2.43
CA THR A 259 -5.90 -12.40 2.76
C THR A 259 -4.40 -12.36 3.07
N VAL A 260 -4.00 -12.79 4.27
CA VAL A 260 -2.60 -13.01 4.62
C VAL A 260 -2.35 -14.50 4.82
N SER A 261 -1.67 -15.13 3.89
CA SER A 261 -1.34 -16.56 3.94
C SER A 261 0.12 -16.85 4.27
N GLY A 262 0.99 -15.82 4.30
CA GLY A 262 2.41 -15.97 4.61
C GLY A 262 3.15 -14.65 4.68
N GLY A 263 4.48 -14.72 4.83
CA GLY A 263 5.34 -13.53 4.95
C GLY A 263 5.42 -12.95 6.36
N SER A 264 6.07 -11.79 6.46
CA SER A 264 6.15 -10.99 7.68
C SER A 264 5.60 -9.60 7.41
N VAL A 265 4.54 -9.22 8.11
CA VAL A 265 3.86 -7.93 7.99
C VAL A 265 3.98 -7.18 9.32
N THR A 266 4.64 -6.04 9.29
CA THR A 266 4.77 -5.15 10.45
C THR A 266 4.15 -3.80 10.12
N VAL A 267 2.99 -3.53 10.68
CA VAL A 267 2.41 -2.18 10.74
C VAL A 267 2.96 -1.52 11.99
N SER A 268 3.94 -0.63 11.80
CA SER A 268 4.71 -0.04 12.89
C SER A 268 4.02 1.17 13.53
N ASP A 269 3.14 1.82 12.78
CA ASP A 269 2.32 2.95 13.20
C ASP A 269 1.25 3.21 12.13
N SER A 270 -0.03 3.26 12.52
CA SER A 270 -1.18 3.51 11.64
C SER A 270 -2.34 4.10 12.45
N TYR A 271 -3.38 4.58 11.75
CA TYR A 271 -4.67 4.87 12.38
C TYR A 271 -5.36 3.54 12.65
N GLU A 272 -5.78 2.79 11.62
CA GLU A 272 -6.16 1.40 11.74
C GLU A 272 -5.04 0.48 11.22
N GLY A 273 -5.01 -0.75 11.70
CA GLY A 273 -3.94 -1.66 11.32
C GLY A 273 -4.18 -2.34 9.99
N LEU A 274 -5.18 -3.20 9.96
CA LEU A 274 -5.64 -3.94 8.79
C LEU A 274 -7.15 -3.73 8.67
N GLU A 275 -7.60 -3.18 7.55
CA GLU A 275 -9.00 -2.94 7.26
C GLU A 275 -9.44 -3.65 5.98
N ALA A 276 -10.62 -4.30 6.03
CA ALA A 276 -11.29 -4.84 4.85
C ALA A 276 -12.75 -5.19 5.19
N ALA A 277 -13.57 -5.53 4.17
CA ALA A 277 -14.86 -6.18 4.43
C ALA A 277 -14.66 -7.58 5.04
N ASP A 278 -13.74 -8.36 4.44
CA ASP A 278 -13.36 -9.68 4.95
C ASP A 278 -11.85 -9.75 5.20
N ILE A 279 -11.45 -10.10 6.42
CA ILE A 279 -10.04 -10.32 6.78
C ILE A 279 -9.79 -11.80 7.02
N VAL A 280 -8.87 -12.39 6.24
CA VAL A 280 -8.52 -13.81 6.33
C VAL A 280 -7.04 -13.96 6.65
N ILE A 281 -6.72 -14.55 7.81
CA ILE A 281 -5.33 -14.84 8.21
C ILE A 281 -5.15 -16.36 8.25
N GLU A 282 -4.42 -16.88 7.27
CA GLU A 282 -4.10 -18.30 7.13
C GLU A 282 -2.67 -18.62 7.61
N GLY A 283 -1.78 -17.61 7.67
CA GLY A 283 -0.38 -17.80 7.99
C GLY A 283 0.38 -16.50 8.16
N GLY A 284 1.72 -16.61 8.24
CA GLY A 284 2.61 -15.46 8.36
C GLY A 284 2.86 -15.00 9.80
N GLU A 285 3.71 -13.99 9.93
CA GLU A 285 4.00 -13.27 11.17
C GLU A 285 3.51 -11.83 11.02
N ILE A 286 2.48 -11.47 11.77
CA ILE A 286 1.79 -10.19 11.64
C ILE A 286 1.93 -9.44 12.97
N SER A 287 2.45 -8.23 12.91
CA SER A 287 2.54 -7.33 14.04
C SER A 287 1.90 -5.98 13.69
N VAL A 288 0.91 -5.59 14.46
CA VAL A 288 0.14 -4.36 14.23
C VAL A 288 0.26 -3.45 15.44
N LYS A 289 0.53 -2.18 15.18
CA LYS A 289 0.39 -1.10 16.13
C LYS A 289 -0.44 0.02 15.51
N SER A 290 -1.62 0.27 16.08
CA SER A 290 -2.59 1.27 15.63
C SER A 290 -2.97 2.24 16.74
N SER A 291 -3.43 3.42 16.33
CA SER A 291 -3.97 4.45 17.23
C SER A 291 -5.49 4.36 17.38
N ASP A 292 -6.15 3.59 16.55
CA ASP A 292 -7.52 3.11 16.66
C ASP A 292 -7.50 1.58 16.56
N ASP A 293 -8.27 0.95 15.68
CA ASP A 293 -8.45 -0.49 15.68
C ASP A 293 -7.26 -1.26 15.12
N GLY A 294 -7.01 -2.45 15.67
CA GLY A 294 -5.91 -3.29 15.20
C GLY A 294 -6.25 -4.01 13.91
N LEU A 295 -7.34 -4.75 13.90
CA LEU A 295 -8.01 -5.32 12.74
C LEU A 295 -9.43 -4.80 12.74
N ASN A 296 -9.88 -4.27 11.60
CA ASN A 296 -11.22 -3.74 11.43
C ASN A 296 -11.91 -4.38 10.21
N ALA A 297 -12.92 -5.21 10.43
CA ALA A 297 -13.81 -5.70 9.38
C ALA A 297 -15.11 -4.89 9.39
N ALA A 298 -15.06 -3.69 8.81
CA ALA A 298 -16.13 -2.70 8.84
C ALA A 298 -16.94 -2.59 7.54
N GLY A 299 -16.69 -3.44 6.56
CA GLY A 299 -17.44 -3.45 5.29
C GLY A 299 -16.77 -2.67 4.15
N GLY A 300 -15.47 -2.44 4.22
CA GLY A 300 -14.65 -2.03 3.08
C GLY A 300 -15.06 -0.72 2.42
N ASN A 301 -15.23 0.35 3.21
CA ASN A 301 -15.49 1.67 2.63
C ASN A 301 -14.99 2.73 3.59
N ASP A 302 -14.07 3.60 3.17
CA ASP A 302 -13.54 4.77 3.91
C ASP A 302 -14.58 5.66 4.62
N GLY A 303 -15.77 5.15 4.76
CA GLY A 303 -16.90 5.79 5.42
C GLY A 303 -16.97 5.58 6.93
N SER A 304 -15.98 4.96 7.56
CA SER A 304 -15.94 4.75 9.02
C SER A 304 -16.05 6.05 9.82
N GLY A 305 -15.67 7.19 9.22
CA GLY A 305 -15.85 8.53 9.78
C GLY A 305 -17.19 9.23 9.51
N SER A 306 -18.08 8.72 8.66
CA SER A 306 -19.31 9.43 8.26
C SER A 306 -20.60 8.86 8.84
N GLY A 307 -20.56 8.24 10.02
CA GLY A 307 -21.73 7.90 10.82
C GLY A 307 -22.55 9.13 11.14
N GLY A 308 -23.23 9.69 10.15
CA GLY A 308 -24.17 10.78 10.33
C GLY A 308 -25.28 10.32 11.26
N TRP A 309 -25.70 11.16 12.19
CA TRP A 309 -26.76 10.99 13.20
C TRP A 309 -28.11 10.40 12.69
N PHE A 310 -28.17 9.95 11.46
CA PHE A 310 -29.35 9.33 10.82
C PHE A 310 -29.05 7.98 10.13
N GLY A 311 -27.90 7.39 10.30
CA GLY A 311 -27.54 6.11 9.67
C GLY A 311 -27.44 5.00 10.69
N GLY A 312 -28.21 3.94 10.54
CA GLY A 312 -28.07 2.59 11.05
C GLY A 312 -27.89 2.38 12.56
N ASP A 313 -28.12 1.17 13.00
CA ASP A 313 -27.76 0.69 14.34
C ASP A 313 -26.25 0.33 14.32
N PRO A 314 -25.40 1.01 15.13
CA PRO A 314 -23.96 0.70 15.16
C PRO A 314 -23.63 -0.72 15.65
N PHE A 315 -24.59 -1.42 16.21
CA PHE A 315 -24.49 -2.83 16.64
C PHE A 315 -25.18 -3.79 15.65
N ALA A 316 -25.58 -3.32 14.47
CA ALA A 316 -26.17 -4.20 13.45
C ALA A 316 -25.08 -5.09 12.86
N VAL A 317 -25.36 -6.40 12.83
CA VAL A 317 -24.47 -7.35 12.13
C VAL A 317 -24.42 -7.00 10.65
N GLN A 318 -23.22 -6.79 10.14
CA GLN A 318 -22.95 -6.52 8.74
C GLN A 318 -22.44 -7.77 8.01
N ASP A 319 -22.36 -7.70 6.69
CA ASP A 319 -21.71 -8.73 5.87
C ASP A 319 -20.20 -8.47 5.86
N ALA A 320 -19.59 -8.79 6.99
CA ALA A 320 -18.18 -8.59 7.27
C ALA A 320 -17.67 -9.75 8.13
N SER A 321 -16.40 -10.12 7.99
CA SER A 321 -15.86 -11.20 8.78
C SER A 321 -14.36 -11.12 9.03
N ILE A 322 -13.93 -11.68 10.19
CA ILE A 322 -12.52 -11.95 10.46
C ILE A 322 -12.35 -13.45 10.70
N THR A 323 -11.55 -14.08 9.84
CA THR A 323 -11.23 -15.51 9.94
C THR A 323 -9.74 -15.72 10.15
N ILE A 324 -9.37 -16.36 11.28
CA ILE A 324 -7.98 -16.68 11.60
C ILE A 324 -7.82 -18.19 11.71
N SER A 325 -7.09 -18.79 10.78
CA SER A 325 -6.84 -20.23 10.73
C SER A 325 -5.38 -20.62 10.98
N GLY A 326 -4.45 -19.66 10.96
CA GLY A 326 -3.02 -19.92 11.14
C GLY A 326 -2.23 -18.66 11.47
N GLY A 327 -0.90 -18.78 11.44
CA GLY A 327 0.03 -17.67 11.66
C GLY A 327 0.22 -17.24 13.11
N THR A 328 1.00 -16.16 13.26
CA THR A 328 1.17 -15.46 14.53
C THR A 328 0.73 -14.00 14.33
N LEU A 329 -0.25 -13.58 15.12
CA LEU A 329 -0.78 -12.24 15.11
C LEU A 329 -0.51 -11.56 16.45
N THR A 330 0.15 -10.41 16.42
CA THR A 330 0.37 -9.56 17.58
C THR A 330 -0.24 -8.18 17.32
N VAL A 331 -1.20 -7.78 18.11
CA VAL A 331 -1.91 -6.51 18.01
C VAL A 331 -1.66 -5.65 19.23
N ASN A 332 -1.35 -4.38 19.01
CA ASN A 332 -1.30 -3.35 20.03
C ASN A 332 -2.12 -2.14 19.52
N ALA A 333 -3.37 -2.05 19.94
CA ALA A 333 -4.36 -1.07 19.48
C ALA A 333 -4.80 -0.15 20.63
N ASP A 334 -5.02 1.13 20.33
CA ASP A 334 -5.63 2.06 21.27
C ASP A 334 -7.17 2.04 21.18
N GLY A 335 -7.72 1.64 20.03
CA GLY A 335 -9.12 1.27 19.77
C GLY A 335 -9.38 -0.21 20.04
N ASP A 336 -10.28 -0.83 19.27
CA ASP A 336 -10.55 -2.26 19.41
C ASP A 336 -9.36 -3.09 18.91
N GLY A 337 -9.07 -4.18 19.61
CA GLY A 337 -7.94 -5.02 19.21
C GLY A 337 -8.23 -5.78 17.91
N ILE A 338 -9.35 -6.46 17.90
CA ILE A 338 -9.93 -7.15 16.74
C ILE A 338 -11.40 -6.77 16.72
N ASP A 339 -11.81 -5.96 15.75
CA ASP A 339 -13.19 -5.53 15.52
C ASP A 339 -13.76 -6.19 14.27
N SER A 340 -14.92 -6.81 14.41
CA SER A 340 -15.69 -7.33 13.29
C SER A 340 -17.14 -6.86 13.38
N ASN A 341 -17.56 -6.03 12.47
CA ASN A 341 -18.97 -5.68 12.35
C ASN A 341 -19.87 -6.88 11.95
N GLY A 342 -19.27 -8.06 11.74
CA GLY A 342 -19.92 -9.35 11.49
C GLY A 342 -19.39 -10.44 12.41
N ASP A 343 -18.89 -11.51 11.84
CA ASP A 343 -18.44 -12.71 12.57
C ASP A 343 -16.91 -12.70 12.81
N LEU A 344 -16.50 -13.22 13.96
CA LEU A 344 -15.10 -13.55 14.26
C LEU A 344 -14.93 -15.06 14.39
N THR A 345 -14.10 -15.68 13.55
CA THR A 345 -13.81 -17.12 13.59
C THR A 345 -12.33 -17.38 13.81
N VAL A 346 -11.99 -18.11 14.86
CA VAL A 346 -10.62 -18.57 15.13
C VAL A 346 -10.58 -20.09 15.11
N SER A 347 -9.87 -20.66 14.16
CA SER A 347 -9.67 -22.12 14.03
C SER A 347 -8.22 -22.58 14.21
N GLY A 348 -7.26 -21.63 14.27
CA GLY A 348 -5.83 -21.90 14.42
C GLY A 348 -5.05 -20.65 14.76
N GLY A 349 -3.71 -20.74 14.68
CA GLY A 349 -2.81 -19.63 14.91
C GLY A 349 -2.53 -19.33 16.38
N THR A 350 -1.68 -18.31 16.58
CA THR A 350 -1.32 -17.76 17.90
C THR A 350 -1.55 -16.26 17.87
N ILE A 351 -2.48 -15.79 18.69
CA ILE A 351 -3.02 -14.44 18.66
C ILE A 351 -2.76 -13.78 20.01
N TYR A 352 -2.05 -12.65 19.98
CA TYR A 352 -1.80 -11.79 21.13
C TYR A 352 -2.41 -10.42 20.88
N VAL A 353 -3.35 -10.01 21.69
CA VAL A 353 -3.96 -8.68 21.64
C VAL A 353 -3.66 -7.92 22.90
N SER A 354 -3.12 -6.72 22.76
CA SER A 354 -2.87 -5.75 23.82
C SER A 354 -3.60 -4.44 23.49
N GLY A 355 -4.58 -4.10 24.28
CA GLY A 355 -5.45 -2.92 24.10
C GLY A 355 -6.92 -3.31 24.04
N PRO A 356 -7.82 -2.36 24.15
CA PRO A 356 -7.61 -0.94 24.49
C PRO A 356 -7.30 -0.70 25.98
N THR A 357 -6.91 0.53 26.29
CA THR A 357 -6.78 0.99 27.69
C THR A 357 -7.95 1.83 28.18
N ASN A 358 -8.87 2.23 27.28
CA ASN A 358 -10.11 2.91 27.56
C ASN A 358 -11.27 1.93 27.72
N SER A 359 -12.41 2.35 28.25
CA SER A 359 -13.55 1.46 28.55
C SER A 359 -14.64 1.50 27.45
N GLY A 360 -14.41 2.21 26.36
CA GLY A 360 -15.34 2.32 25.24
C GLY A 360 -15.10 1.29 24.13
N ASN A 361 -14.00 0.55 24.23
CA ASN A 361 -13.54 -0.42 23.23
C ASN A 361 -13.20 -1.76 23.91
N GLY A 362 -13.07 -2.84 23.15
CA GLY A 362 -12.77 -4.20 23.58
C GLY A 362 -11.47 -4.74 22.97
N ALA A 363 -10.84 -5.71 23.63
CA ALA A 363 -9.71 -6.41 23.01
C ALA A 363 -10.18 -7.33 21.87
N LEU A 364 -11.42 -7.81 21.96
CA LEU A 364 -12.20 -8.46 20.91
C LEU A 364 -13.55 -7.75 20.91
N ASP A 365 -14.03 -7.37 19.73
CA ASP A 365 -15.37 -6.85 19.49
C ASP A 365 -15.95 -7.52 18.23
N TYR A 366 -17.22 -7.93 18.25
CA TYR A 366 -17.90 -8.50 17.09
C TYR A 366 -19.42 -8.38 17.23
N ASN A 367 -20.06 -7.87 16.19
CA ASN A 367 -21.52 -7.70 16.17
C ASN A 367 -22.29 -9.00 15.90
N GLY A 368 -21.64 -9.98 15.30
CA GLY A 368 -22.19 -11.30 14.98
C GLY A 368 -21.87 -12.37 16.01
N SER A 369 -21.17 -13.41 15.60
CA SER A 369 -20.73 -14.50 16.47
C SER A 369 -19.21 -14.60 16.55
N GLY A 370 -18.65 -14.65 17.75
CA GLY A 370 -17.23 -14.96 17.99
C GLY A 370 -17.07 -16.46 18.29
N VAL A 371 -16.47 -17.22 17.37
CA VAL A 371 -16.30 -18.67 17.51
C VAL A 371 -14.82 -19.05 17.54
N ILE A 372 -14.44 -19.85 18.56
CA ILE A 372 -13.11 -20.47 18.61
C ILE A 372 -13.21 -21.99 18.57
N THR A 373 -12.50 -22.61 17.63
CA THR A 373 -12.43 -24.08 17.46
C THR A 373 -11.01 -24.62 17.56
N GLY A 374 -10.00 -23.74 17.54
CA GLY A 374 -8.58 -24.08 17.65
C GLY A 374 -7.70 -22.84 17.85
N GLY A 375 -6.39 -23.04 17.96
CA GLY A 375 -5.44 -21.96 18.15
C GLY A 375 -5.23 -21.53 19.60
N THR A 376 -4.49 -20.44 19.77
CA THR A 376 -4.23 -19.82 21.08
C THR A 376 -4.56 -18.34 20.98
N VAL A 377 -5.44 -17.85 21.82
CA VAL A 377 -5.80 -16.42 21.90
C VAL A 377 -5.50 -15.93 23.32
N ILE A 378 -4.71 -14.88 23.43
CA ILE A 378 -4.47 -14.13 24.66
C ILE A 378 -4.79 -12.67 24.36
N ALA A 379 -5.93 -12.20 24.82
CA ALA A 379 -6.40 -10.85 24.62
C ALA A 379 -6.50 -10.13 25.98
N ALA A 380 -5.92 -8.96 26.06
CA ALA A 380 -5.89 -8.14 27.27
C ALA A 380 -6.25 -6.69 26.93
N GLY A 381 -7.27 -6.15 27.60
CA GLY A 381 -7.73 -4.80 27.38
C GLY A 381 -8.52 -4.27 28.57
N ALA A 382 -9.20 -3.13 28.37
CA ALA A 382 -10.13 -2.57 29.33
C ALA A 382 -11.34 -3.50 29.51
N SER A 383 -11.92 -3.52 30.70
CA SER A 383 -13.03 -4.43 31.04
C SER A 383 -14.42 -3.88 30.66
N GLY A 384 -14.48 -2.69 30.05
CA GLY A 384 -15.76 -2.01 29.79
C GLY A 384 -16.61 -2.71 28.74
N MET A 385 -16.00 -3.10 27.62
CA MET A 385 -16.61 -3.83 26.51
C MET A 385 -15.95 -5.19 26.28
N ALA A 386 -15.43 -5.81 27.35
CA ALA A 386 -14.76 -7.10 27.23
C ALA A 386 -15.74 -8.22 26.86
N GLU A 387 -15.48 -8.87 25.76
CA GLU A 387 -16.24 -10.00 25.25
C GLU A 387 -15.51 -11.33 25.38
N ASN A 388 -16.24 -12.41 25.45
CA ASN A 388 -15.74 -13.79 25.41
C ASN A 388 -16.31 -14.51 24.20
N PHE A 389 -15.64 -15.53 23.71
CA PHE A 389 -16.15 -16.33 22.58
C PHE A 389 -17.53 -16.92 22.88
N SER A 390 -18.38 -17.00 21.87
CA SER A 390 -19.76 -17.42 21.93
C SER A 390 -19.93 -18.94 22.09
N SER A 391 -21.15 -19.37 22.38
CA SER A 391 -21.52 -20.78 22.68
C SER A 391 -21.33 -21.74 21.50
N GLY A 392 -21.10 -21.26 20.28
CA GLY A 392 -20.73 -22.07 19.10
C GLY A 392 -19.29 -22.61 19.14
N SER A 393 -18.49 -22.16 20.10
CA SER A 393 -17.10 -22.58 20.25
C SER A 393 -16.98 -24.01 20.74
N THR A 394 -16.04 -24.77 20.18
CA THR A 394 -15.68 -26.13 20.63
C THR A 394 -14.45 -26.15 21.53
N GLN A 395 -13.70 -25.06 21.56
CA GLN A 395 -12.58 -24.83 22.49
C GLN A 395 -13.08 -24.03 23.68
N CYS A 396 -12.59 -24.36 24.88
CA CYS A 396 -12.90 -23.58 26.08
C CYS A 396 -12.18 -22.24 26.07
N SER A 397 -12.88 -21.18 26.46
CA SER A 397 -12.34 -19.84 26.69
C SER A 397 -12.71 -19.35 28.10
N VAL A 398 -11.90 -18.46 28.66
CA VAL A 398 -12.09 -17.90 29.99
C VAL A 398 -11.91 -16.40 29.93
N LEU A 399 -12.94 -15.65 30.30
CA LEU A 399 -12.85 -14.21 30.52
C LEU A 399 -12.55 -13.93 32.00
N VAL A 400 -11.46 -13.22 32.25
CA VAL A 400 -11.01 -12.88 33.61
C VAL A 400 -10.95 -11.36 33.77
N SER A 401 -11.66 -10.84 34.78
CA SER A 401 -11.62 -9.42 35.11
C SER A 401 -10.81 -9.19 36.41
N PHE A 402 -9.86 -8.27 36.32
CA PHE A 402 -9.04 -7.89 37.45
C PHE A 402 -9.56 -6.58 38.06
N PHE A 403 -9.97 -6.61 39.32
CA PHE A 403 -10.43 -5.43 40.06
C PHE A 403 -9.32 -4.82 40.87
N ARG A 404 -9.06 -3.52 40.71
CA ARG A 404 -8.13 -2.77 41.53
C ARG A 404 -8.81 -2.39 42.84
N GLN A 405 -8.55 -3.15 43.89
CA GLN A 405 -9.04 -2.80 45.22
C GLN A 405 -8.09 -1.80 45.91
N ARG A 406 -8.56 -0.59 46.19
CA ARG A 406 -7.82 0.39 47.03
C ARG A 406 -7.96 -0.02 48.49
N ARG A 407 -6.94 -0.65 49.07
CA ARG A 407 -6.77 -0.71 50.52
C ARG A 407 -5.57 0.12 50.93
N GLY A 408 -5.81 1.16 51.73
CA GLY A 408 -4.82 1.81 52.62
C GLY A 408 -3.35 1.85 52.14
N GLY A 409 -3.06 2.37 50.96
CA GLY A 409 -1.69 2.59 50.48
C GLY A 409 -0.97 1.40 49.85
N GLN A 410 -1.52 0.19 49.89
CA GLN A 410 -0.93 -1.01 49.27
C GLN A 410 -1.77 -1.46 48.05
N ARG A 411 -1.08 -1.79 46.97
CA ARG A 411 -1.73 -2.24 45.70
C ARG A 411 -1.69 -3.76 45.67
N ASP A 412 -2.80 -4.41 45.92
CA ASP A 412 -2.95 -5.86 45.72
C ASP A 412 -3.76 -6.14 44.43
N LEU A 413 -3.21 -6.97 43.55
CA LEU A 413 -3.92 -7.62 42.46
C LEU A 413 -4.55 -8.90 42.98
N ARG A 414 -5.85 -9.08 42.86
CA ARG A 414 -6.53 -10.36 43.10
C ARG A 414 -7.17 -10.85 41.78
N VAL A 415 -6.96 -12.09 41.48
CA VAL A 415 -7.58 -12.87 40.41
C VAL A 415 -8.95 -13.36 40.90
#